data_e94e420a816e06809cfad91cb12d170c
#
_entry.id   e94e420a816e06809cfad91cb12d170c
#
_cell.length_a   1.000
_cell.length_b   1.000
_cell.length_c   1.000
_cell.angle_alpha   90.00
_cell.angle_beta   90.00
_cell.angle_gamma   90.00
#
_symmetry.space_group_name_H-M   'P 1'
#
loop_
_entity.id
_entity.type
_entity.pdbx_description
1 polymer ?
#
loop_
_entity_poly.entity_id
_entity_poly.type
_entity_poly.pdbx_seq_one_letter_code
_entity_poly.pdbx_strand_id
1 'polypeptide(L)'
;MDMDNIVFIPTRTMQKRILGIDYIRAIMVKVKDGSKIKQTVAELEELLREQHEITNADKDDFAITTTEEARNILVSVVEGITFLLVALVCISLIVGGVGIMNIMYVSVTERTFEIGLRKAIGAKNRDILWQFLSEAILLTLLGGIFGIALGVLFAFIIYTVATVNNFKWVFSIPISSIFLSLGFS
;
A
#
# COMPACT_ATOMS: atom_id res chain seq x y z
N MET A 1 -6.29 17.48 16.21
CA MET A 1 -7.09 17.07 17.37
C MET A 1 -7.67 18.35 17.92
N ASP A 2 -8.99 18.47 17.92
CA ASP A 2 -9.68 19.69 18.36
C ASP A 2 -9.67 19.68 19.89
N MET A 3 -8.99 20.65 20.49
CA MET A 3 -8.79 20.74 21.95
C MET A 3 -10.04 21.24 22.68
N ASP A 4 -11.04 21.72 21.93
CA ASP A 4 -12.24 22.36 22.49
C ASP A 4 -13.22 21.33 23.11
N ASN A 5 -13.06 20.05 22.81
CA ASN A 5 -13.88 18.94 23.33
C ASN A 5 -13.18 18.06 24.39
N ILE A 6 -12.11 18.59 25.03
CA ILE A 6 -11.37 17.83 26.05
C ILE A 6 -11.79 18.26 27.43
N VAL A 7 -12.21 17.30 28.25
CA VAL A 7 -12.54 17.51 29.67
C VAL A 7 -11.37 17.01 30.52
N PHE A 8 -10.76 17.88 31.31
CA PHE A 8 -9.72 17.51 32.27
C PHE A 8 -10.37 17.06 33.59
N ILE A 9 -10.11 15.84 33.97
CA ILE A 9 -10.63 15.25 35.22
C ILE A 9 -9.44 14.77 36.07
N PRO A 10 -9.42 15.03 37.38
CA PRO A 10 -8.37 14.50 38.27
C PRO A 10 -8.34 12.97 38.21
N THR A 11 -7.14 12.38 38.11
CA THR A 11 -6.92 10.94 37.96
C THR A 11 -7.69 10.10 38.98
N ARG A 12 -7.66 10.49 40.26
CA ARG A 12 -8.39 9.77 41.33
C ARG A 12 -9.91 9.79 41.15
N THR A 13 -10.47 10.88 40.61
CA THR A 13 -11.90 10.96 40.33
C THR A 13 -12.27 10.08 39.16
N MET A 14 -11.43 10.07 38.11
CA MET A 14 -11.61 9.21 36.96
C MET A 14 -11.56 7.72 37.36
N GLN A 15 -10.53 7.32 38.10
CA GLN A 15 -10.35 5.96 38.56
C GLN A 15 -11.51 5.47 39.46
N LYS A 16 -11.78 6.19 40.56
CA LYS A 16 -12.71 5.72 41.59
C LYS A 16 -14.19 5.91 41.25
N ARG A 17 -14.55 7.02 40.57
CA ARG A 17 -15.96 7.36 40.35
C ARG A 17 -16.47 7.00 38.95
N ILE A 18 -15.60 6.99 37.92
CA ILE A 18 -16.02 6.76 36.56
C ILE A 18 -15.65 5.33 36.11
N LEU A 19 -14.41 4.91 36.32
CA LEU A 19 -13.90 3.63 35.84
C LEU A 19 -14.00 2.49 36.85
N GLY A 20 -14.09 2.78 38.16
CA GLY A 20 -14.15 1.77 39.23
C GLY A 20 -12.86 0.94 39.35
N ILE A 21 -11.70 1.53 38.95
CA ILE A 21 -10.38 0.88 38.96
C ILE A 21 -9.46 1.61 39.92
N ASP A 22 -8.44 0.93 40.42
CA ASP A 22 -7.40 1.45 41.32
C ASP A 22 -6.01 1.46 40.69
N TYR A 23 -5.88 1.02 39.45
CA TYR A 23 -4.63 0.94 38.70
C TYR A 23 -4.56 1.96 37.55
N ILE A 24 -3.35 2.21 37.07
CA ILE A 24 -3.08 3.07 35.90
C ILE A 24 -2.97 2.20 34.67
N ARG A 25 -3.79 2.48 33.63
CA ARG A 25 -3.83 1.70 32.40
C ARG A 25 -2.65 1.98 31.47
N ALA A 26 -2.19 3.21 31.40
CA ALA A 26 -1.08 3.61 30.54
C ALA A 26 -0.35 4.84 31.08
N ILE A 27 0.94 4.84 30.93
CA ILE A 27 1.82 5.97 31.24
C ILE A 27 2.57 6.34 29.96
N MET A 28 2.43 7.60 29.51
CA MET A 28 3.22 8.11 28.40
C MET A 28 4.46 8.81 28.90
N VAL A 29 5.63 8.33 28.50
CA VAL A 29 6.92 8.90 28.86
C VAL A 29 7.58 9.50 27.62
N LYS A 30 8.12 10.71 27.75
CA LYS A 30 8.90 11.35 26.70
C LYS A 30 10.37 11.32 27.04
N VAL A 31 11.15 10.60 26.25
CA VAL A 31 12.61 10.55 26.37
C VAL A 31 13.21 11.81 25.72
N LYS A 32 14.15 12.48 26.42
CA LYS A 32 14.79 13.72 25.93
C LYS A 32 15.72 13.46 24.74
N ASP A 33 16.40 12.32 24.76
CA ASP A 33 17.40 11.94 23.75
C ASP A 33 16.97 10.63 23.06
N GLY A 34 16.63 10.73 21.78
CA GLY A 34 16.17 9.60 20.98
C GLY A 34 17.21 8.45 20.88
N SER A 35 18.50 8.77 21.02
CA SER A 35 19.56 7.74 20.99
C SER A 35 19.52 6.79 22.19
N LYS A 36 18.90 7.22 23.30
CA LYS A 36 18.80 6.48 24.55
C LYS A 36 17.49 5.73 24.75
N ILE A 37 16.60 5.71 23.75
CA ILE A 37 15.28 5.05 23.87
C ILE A 37 15.43 3.60 24.28
N LYS A 38 16.32 2.82 23.63
CA LYS A 38 16.51 1.40 23.94
C LYS A 38 17.03 1.18 25.37
N GLN A 39 17.97 2.01 25.83
CA GLN A 39 18.48 1.96 27.18
C GLN A 39 17.37 2.30 28.18
N THR A 40 16.61 3.36 27.94
CA THR A 40 15.48 3.79 28.80
C THR A 40 14.40 2.73 28.88
N VAL A 41 14.09 2.03 27.77
CA VAL A 41 13.15 0.91 27.78
C VAL A 41 13.63 -0.21 28.70
N ALA A 42 14.91 -0.62 28.58
CA ALA A 42 15.46 -1.67 29.45
C ALA A 42 15.46 -1.28 30.92
N GLU A 43 15.83 -0.03 31.24
CA GLU A 43 15.78 0.49 32.60
C GLU A 43 14.34 0.54 33.17
N LEU A 44 13.35 0.89 32.33
CA LEU A 44 11.94 0.90 32.73
C LEU A 44 11.39 -0.51 32.93
N GLU A 45 11.79 -1.48 32.09
CA GLU A 45 11.39 -2.89 32.26
C GLU A 45 11.92 -3.45 33.59
N GLU A 46 13.20 -3.20 33.89
CA GLU A 46 13.81 -3.64 35.13
C GLU A 46 13.12 -3.00 36.35
N LEU A 47 12.88 -1.70 36.33
CA LEU A 47 12.20 -0.96 37.37
C LEU A 47 10.76 -1.46 37.61
N LEU A 48 10.01 -1.71 36.52
CA LEU A 48 8.62 -2.20 36.63
C LEU A 48 8.57 -3.62 37.17
N ARG A 49 9.48 -4.52 36.74
CA ARG A 49 9.59 -5.87 37.30
C ARG A 49 9.92 -5.85 38.78
N GLU A 50 10.84 -4.97 39.22
CA GLU A 50 11.16 -4.78 40.61
C GLU A 50 9.94 -4.30 41.42
N GLN A 51 9.21 -3.30 40.93
CA GLN A 51 8.03 -2.74 41.59
C GLN A 51 6.85 -3.69 41.63
N HIS A 52 6.70 -4.59 40.66
CA HIS A 52 5.63 -5.59 40.57
C HIS A 52 6.05 -6.95 41.15
N GLU A 53 7.28 -7.04 41.72
CA GLU A 53 7.84 -8.28 42.31
C GLU A 53 7.89 -9.45 41.29
N ILE A 54 8.08 -9.13 40.00
CA ILE A 54 8.13 -10.11 38.90
C ILE A 54 9.58 -10.59 38.74
N THR A 55 9.81 -11.86 38.96
CA THR A 55 11.14 -12.49 38.84
C THR A 55 11.40 -13.11 37.46
N ASN A 56 10.37 -13.29 36.64
CA ASN A 56 10.47 -13.91 35.32
C ASN A 56 9.78 -13.03 34.26
N ALA A 57 10.51 -12.68 33.20
CA ALA A 57 10.01 -11.85 32.10
C ALA A 57 8.75 -12.41 31.41
N ASP A 58 8.55 -13.74 31.42
CA ASP A 58 7.36 -14.37 30.84
C ASP A 58 6.07 -14.07 31.64
N LYS A 59 6.21 -13.49 32.83
CA LYS A 59 5.08 -13.12 33.72
C LYS A 59 4.84 -11.62 33.79
N ASP A 60 5.46 -10.84 32.89
CA ASP A 60 5.27 -9.40 32.85
C ASP A 60 3.78 -9.08 32.68
N ASP A 61 3.22 -8.27 33.56
CA ASP A 61 1.84 -7.78 33.52
C ASP A 61 1.71 -6.40 32.85
N PHE A 62 2.82 -5.93 32.28
CA PHE A 62 2.94 -4.68 31.58
C PHE A 62 3.55 -4.88 30.17
N ALA A 63 3.34 -3.92 29.30
CA ALA A 63 4.01 -3.85 28.00
C ALA A 63 4.54 -2.44 27.74
N ILE A 64 5.80 -2.34 27.34
CA ILE A 64 6.39 -1.08 26.93
C ILE A 64 6.44 -1.07 25.40
N THR A 65 5.76 -0.11 24.80
CA THR A 65 5.74 0.07 23.35
C THR A 65 6.34 1.42 23.00
N THR A 66 7.35 1.41 22.16
CA THR A 66 7.94 2.64 21.65
C THR A 66 7.16 3.17 20.44
N THR A 67 7.22 4.48 20.20
CA THR A 67 6.63 5.08 18.99
C THR A 67 7.24 4.48 17.72
N GLU A 68 8.51 4.07 17.78
CA GLU A 68 9.20 3.44 16.65
C GLU A 68 8.64 2.04 16.37
N GLU A 69 8.42 1.23 17.41
CA GLU A 69 7.77 -0.08 17.26
C GLU A 69 6.35 0.02 16.73
N ALA A 70 5.56 0.93 17.29
CA ALA A 70 4.20 1.19 16.79
C ALA A 70 4.21 1.59 15.31
N ARG A 71 5.16 2.45 14.90
CA ARG A 71 5.35 2.81 13.50
C ARG A 71 5.75 1.62 12.64
N ASN A 72 6.69 0.80 13.11
CA ASN A 72 7.16 -0.38 12.36
C ASN A 72 6.05 -1.40 12.15
N ILE A 73 5.19 -1.61 13.14
CA ILE A 73 3.99 -2.45 12.99
C ILE A 73 3.08 -1.91 11.89
N LEU A 74 2.79 -0.60 11.91
CA LEU A 74 1.98 0.03 10.87
C LEU A 74 2.61 -0.09 9.48
N VAL A 75 3.93 0.12 9.37
CA VAL A 75 4.66 -0.04 8.11
C VAL A 75 4.55 -1.48 7.61
N SER A 76 4.77 -2.47 8.47
CA SER A 76 4.66 -3.89 8.07
C SER A 76 3.25 -4.27 7.59
N VAL A 77 2.20 -3.72 8.21
CA VAL A 77 0.82 -3.91 7.75
C VAL A 77 0.61 -3.30 6.37
N VAL A 78 1.09 -2.06 6.16
CA VAL A 78 0.99 -1.38 4.86
C VAL A 78 1.78 -2.12 3.78
N GLU A 79 2.98 -2.61 4.09
CA GLU A 79 3.79 -3.43 3.18
C GLU A 79 3.08 -4.73 2.81
N GLY A 80 2.46 -5.41 3.77
CA GLY A 80 1.65 -6.60 3.53
C GLY A 80 0.48 -6.34 2.58
N ILE A 81 -0.27 -5.26 2.81
CA ILE A 81 -1.37 -4.84 1.93
C ILE A 81 -0.83 -4.49 0.53
N THR A 82 0.28 -3.78 0.44
CA THR A 82 0.91 -3.42 -0.83
C THR A 82 1.33 -4.66 -1.61
N PHE A 83 1.90 -5.67 -0.94
CA PHE A 83 2.26 -6.94 -1.56
C PHE A 83 1.04 -7.65 -2.15
N LEU A 84 -0.07 -7.71 -1.42
CA LEU A 84 -1.33 -8.29 -1.92
C LEU A 84 -1.86 -7.52 -3.15
N LEU A 85 -1.83 -6.19 -3.12
CA LEU A 85 -2.25 -5.37 -4.26
C LEU A 85 -1.38 -5.61 -5.49
N VAL A 86 -0.05 -5.70 -5.31
CA VAL A 86 0.87 -6.03 -6.42
C VAL A 86 0.58 -7.41 -6.99
N ALA A 87 0.33 -8.41 -6.15
CA ALA A 87 -0.03 -9.75 -6.61
C ALA A 87 -1.33 -9.73 -7.44
N LEU A 88 -2.36 -8.99 -7.00
CA LEU A 88 -3.61 -8.83 -7.77
C LEU A 88 -3.36 -8.15 -9.12
N VAL A 89 -2.53 -7.13 -9.17
CA VAL A 89 -2.14 -6.45 -10.43
C VAL A 89 -1.43 -7.40 -11.36
N CYS A 90 -0.48 -8.21 -10.86
CA CYS A 90 0.21 -9.21 -11.68
C CYS A 90 -0.75 -10.24 -12.29
N ILE A 91 -1.71 -10.73 -11.51
CA ILE A 91 -2.75 -11.66 -12.02
C ILE A 91 -3.58 -10.97 -13.10
N SER A 92 -4.00 -9.72 -12.87
CA SER A 92 -4.78 -8.94 -13.82
C SER A 92 -4.03 -8.71 -15.15
N LEU A 93 -2.71 -8.45 -15.08
CA LEU A 93 -1.86 -8.31 -16.26
C LEU A 93 -1.77 -9.62 -17.06
N ILE A 94 -1.63 -10.77 -16.39
CA ILE A 94 -1.61 -12.06 -17.05
C ILE A 94 -2.94 -12.31 -17.77
N VAL A 95 -4.06 -12.07 -17.10
CA VAL A 95 -5.40 -12.25 -17.71
C VAL A 95 -5.59 -11.31 -18.90
N GLY A 96 -5.18 -10.04 -18.75
CA GLY A 96 -5.20 -9.06 -19.84
C GLY A 96 -4.34 -9.48 -21.02
N GLY A 97 -3.13 -9.98 -20.77
CA GLY A 97 -2.21 -10.51 -21.78
C GLY A 97 -2.80 -11.69 -22.56
N VAL A 98 -3.44 -12.64 -21.86
CA VAL A 98 -4.17 -13.75 -22.51
C VAL A 98 -5.32 -13.24 -23.37
N GLY A 99 -6.03 -12.20 -22.91
CA GLY A 99 -7.08 -11.54 -23.68
C GLY A 99 -6.56 -10.96 -25.00
N ILE A 100 -5.45 -10.22 -24.96
CA ILE A 100 -4.80 -9.64 -26.14
C ILE A 100 -4.30 -10.76 -27.07
N MET A 101 -3.69 -11.81 -26.52
CA MET A 101 -3.26 -12.98 -27.30
C MET A 101 -4.42 -13.59 -28.08
N ASN A 102 -5.59 -13.78 -27.46
CA ASN A 102 -6.77 -14.33 -28.10
C ASN A 102 -7.28 -13.44 -29.24
N ILE A 103 -7.34 -12.11 -29.02
CA ILE A 103 -7.74 -11.14 -30.05
C ILE A 103 -6.78 -11.19 -31.23
N MET A 104 -5.48 -11.18 -30.97
CA MET A 104 -4.47 -11.25 -32.02
C MET A 104 -4.49 -12.58 -32.77
N TYR A 105 -4.73 -13.68 -32.09
CA TYR A 105 -4.88 -14.99 -32.72
C TYR A 105 -6.05 -14.99 -33.70
N VAL A 106 -7.22 -14.48 -33.33
CA VAL A 106 -8.37 -14.36 -34.20
C VAL A 106 -8.07 -13.43 -35.37
N SER A 107 -7.45 -12.27 -35.13
CA SER A 107 -7.07 -11.32 -36.19
C SER A 107 -6.14 -11.94 -37.23
N VAL A 108 -5.14 -12.73 -36.81
CA VAL A 108 -4.22 -13.44 -37.72
C VAL A 108 -4.97 -14.52 -38.51
N THR A 109 -5.88 -15.28 -37.89
CA THR A 109 -6.64 -16.33 -38.59
C THR A 109 -7.58 -15.76 -39.61
N GLU A 110 -8.27 -14.65 -39.33
CA GLU A 110 -9.16 -13.98 -40.28
C GLU A 110 -8.39 -13.40 -41.49
N ARG A 111 -7.15 -12.92 -41.27
CA ARG A 111 -6.31 -12.36 -42.35
C ARG A 111 -5.35 -13.37 -42.97
N THR A 112 -5.60 -14.68 -42.80
CA THR A 112 -4.71 -15.74 -43.31
C THR A 112 -4.53 -15.68 -44.83
N PHE A 113 -5.58 -15.38 -45.59
CA PHE A 113 -5.53 -15.24 -47.05
C PHE A 113 -4.62 -14.05 -47.46
N GLU A 114 -4.77 -12.91 -46.83
CA GLU A 114 -3.94 -11.72 -47.05
C GLU A 114 -2.47 -11.97 -46.76
N ILE A 115 -2.20 -12.65 -45.63
CA ILE A 115 -0.86 -13.06 -45.25
C ILE A 115 -0.23 -14.01 -46.30
N GLY A 116 -1.03 -14.96 -46.79
CA GLY A 116 -0.63 -15.89 -47.86
C GLY A 116 -0.29 -15.16 -49.15
N LEU A 117 -1.09 -14.17 -49.54
CA LEU A 117 -0.85 -13.34 -50.71
C LEU A 117 0.44 -12.55 -50.60
N ARG A 118 0.69 -11.89 -49.45
CA ARG A 118 1.92 -11.17 -49.19
C ARG A 118 3.16 -12.10 -49.25
N LYS A 119 3.06 -13.30 -48.71
CA LYS A 119 4.13 -14.30 -48.82
C LYS A 119 4.39 -14.74 -50.25
N ALA A 120 3.34 -14.89 -51.07
CA ALA A 120 3.46 -15.29 -52.48
C ALA A 120 4.23 -14.22 -53.32
N ILE A 121 4.07 -12.94 -53.00
CA ILE A 121 4.84 -11.83 -53.63
C ILE A 121 6.18 -11.56 -52.98
N GLY A 122 6.64 -12.39 -52.01
CA GLY A 122 8.00 -12.33 -51.48
C GLY A 122 8.17 -11.65 -50.12
N ALA A 123 7.13 -11.33 -49.39
CA ALA A 123 7.24 -10.77 -48.04
C ALA A 123 7.93 -11.77 -47.07
N LYS A 124 8.87 -11.26 -46.29
CA LYS A 124 9.56 -12.06 -45.27
C LYS A 124 8.66 -12.28 -44.05
N ASN A 125 8.81 -13.41 -43.37
CA ASN A 125 8.07 -13.71 -42.16
C ASN A 125 8.26 -12.64 -41.08
N ARG A 126 9.44 -12.01 -41.02
CA ARG A 126 9.75 -10.95 -40.09
C ARG A 126 8.91 -9.69 -40.32
N ASP A 127 8.64 -9.34 -41.57
CA ASP A 127 7.86 -8.14 -41.90
C ASP A 127 6.39 -8.32 -41.48
N ILE A 128 5.84 -9.51 -41.68
CA ILE A 128 4.48 -9.87 -41.24
C ILE A 128 4.42 -9.87 -39.70
N LEU A 129 5.40 -10.45 -39.03
CA LEU A 129 5.46 -10.49 -37.56
C LEU A 129 5.56 -9.09 -36.97
N TRP A 130 6.39 -8.21 -37.52
CA TRP A 130 6.49 -6.83 -37.07
C TRP A 130 5.20 -6.03 -37.25
N GLN A 131 4.45 -6.32 -38.31
CA GLN A 131 3.16 -5.68 -38.52
C GLN A 131 2.17 -6.02 -37.40
N PHE A 132 1.98 -7.32 -37.10
CA PHE A 132 1.06 -7.73 -36.02
C PHE A 132 1.55 -7.33 -34.64
N LEU A 133 2.87 -7.33 -34.43
CA LEU A 133 3.46 -6.87 -33.17
C LEU A 133 3.21 -5.37 -32.95
N SER A 134 3.39 -4.54 -34.00
CA SER A 134 3.12 -3.11 -33.91
C SER A 134 1.63 -2.81 -33.69
N GLU A 135 0.73 -3.59 -34.28
CA GLU A 135 -0.71 -3.49 -34.02
C GLU A 135 -1.06 -3.82 -32.55
N ALA A 136 -0.46 -4.88 -32.00
CA ALA A 136 -0.62 -5.24 -30.60
C ALA A 136 -0.07 -4.16 -29.65
N ILE A 137 1.14 -3.62 -29.95
CA ILE A 137 1.76 -2.54 -29.15
C ILE A 137 0.87 -1.28 -29.17
N LEU A 138 0.31 -0.90 -30.31
CA LEU A 138 -0.56 0.26 -30.40
C LEU A 138 -1.85 0.07 -29.58
N LEU A 139 -2.44 -1.12 -29.62
CA LEU A 139 -3.63 -1.44 -28.83
C LEU A 139 -3.32 -1.38 -27.32
N THR A 140 -2.21 -1.98 -26.89
CA THR A 140 -1.84 -1.97 -25.47
C THR A 140 -1.47 -0.56 -24.98
N LEU A 141 -0.75 0.24 -25.77
CA LEU A 141 -0.43 1.64 -25.45
C LEU A 141 -1.69 2.49 -25.30
N LEU A 142 -2.67 2.34 -26.20
CA LEU A 142 -3.95 3.04 -26.06
C LEU A 142 -4.66 2.60 -24.77
N GLY A 143 -4.72 1.30 -24.51
CA GLY A 143 -5.26 0.75 -23.26
C GLY A 143 -4.55 1.31 -22.02
N GLY A 144 -3.21 1.39 -22.06
CA GLY A 144 -2.39 1.96 -20.99
C GLY A 144 -2.68 3.44 -20.73
N ILE A 145 -2.82 4.25 -21.78
CA ILE A 145 -3.17 5.67 -21.65
C ILE A 145 -4.55 5.83 -21.01
N PHE A 146 -5.55 5.06 -21.48
CA PHE A 146 -6.89 5.06 -20.88
C PHE A 146 -6.86 4.57 -19.43
N GLY A 147 -6.08 3.52 -19.14
CA GLY A 147 -5.88 2.99 -17.79
C GLY A 147 -5.28 4.03 -16.83
N ILE A 148 -4.25 4.76 -17.27
CA ILE A 148 -3.66 5.85 -16.50
C ILE A 148 -4.69 6.96 -16.25
N ALA A 149 -5.41 7.40 -17.29
CA ALA A 149 -6.41 8.45 -17.16
C ALA A 149 -7.52 8.07 -16.14
N LEU A 150 -8.03 6.86 -16.22
CA LEU A 150 -9.02 6.34 -15.27
C LEU A 150 -8.42 6.19 -13.87
N GLY A 151 -7.20 5.68 -13.73
CA GLY A 151 -6.52 5.53 -12.44
C GLY A 151 -6.32 6.87 -11.73
N VAL A 152 -5.88 7.90 -12.47
CA VAL A 152 -5.74 9.27 -11.94
C VAL A 152 -7.10 9.85 -11.55
N LEU A 153 -8.14 9.63 -12.36
CA LEU A 153 -9.49 10.08 -12.06
C LEU A 153 -10.03 9.45 -10.77
N PHE A 154 -9.89 8.14 -10.61
CA PHE A 154 -10.30 7.45 -9.39
C PHE A 154 -9.51 7.93 -8.16
N ALA A 155 -8.18 8.08 -8.29
CA ALA A 155 -7.34 8.61 -7.21
C ALA A 155 -7.78 10.03 -6.81
N PHE A 156 -8.13 10.88 -7.77
CA PHE A 156 -8.62 12.23 -7.51
C PHE A 156 -9.98 12.23 -6.82
N ILE A 157 -10.90 11.35 -7.22
CA ILE A 157 -12.21 11.19 -6.56
C ILE A 157 -12.01 10.78 -5.09
N ILE A 158 -11.17 9.77 -4.82
CA ILE A 158 -10.87 9.31 -3.46
C ILE A 158 -10.25 10.44 -2.64
N TYR A 159 -9.31 11.19 -3.19
CA TYR A 159 -8.70 12.35 -2.55
C TYR A 159 -9.77 13.39 -2.18
N THR A 160 -10.68 13.73 -3.09
CA THR A 160 -11.73 14.71 -2.85
C THR A 160 -12.68 14.26 -1.74
N VAL A 161 -13.10 12.99 -1.76
CA VAL A 161 -13.95 12.42 -0.69
C VAL A 161 -13.23 12.43 0.66
N ALA A 162 -11.94 12.09 0.70
CA ALA A 162 -11.15 12.10 1.92
C ALA A 162 -11.02 13.51 2.50
N THR A 163 -10.75 14.52 1.65
CA THR A 163 -10.61 15.91 2.11
C THR A 163 -11.93 16.51 2.60
N VAL A 164 -13.05 16.20 1.97
CA VAL A 164 -14.40 16.60 2.46
C VAL A 164 -14.68 16.01 3.84
N ASN A 165 -14.21 14.81 4.14
CA ASN A 165 -14.33 14.17 5.44
C ASN A 165 -13.24 14.57 6.44
N ASN A 166 -12.52 15.66 6.23
CA ASN A 166 -11.44 16.19 7.08
C ASN A 166 -10.23 15.25 7.28
N PHE A 167 -10.05 14.26 6.41
CA PHE A 167 -8.80 13.48 6.38
C PHE A 167 -7.69 14.31 5.75
N LYS A 168 -6.58 14.49 6.45
CA LYS A 168 -5.38 15.16 5.91
C LYS A 168 -4.64 14.21 4.96
N TRP A 169 -5.12 14.12 3.73
CA TRP A 169 -4.49 13.31 2.70
C TRP A 169 -3.68 14.20 1.75
N VAL A 170 -2.48 13.75 1.39
CA VAL A 170 -1.64 14.43 0.39
C VAL A 170 -1.83 13.70 -0.94
N PHE A 171 -2.37 14.40 -1.94
CA PHE A 171 -2.47 13.87 -3.29
C PHE A 171 -1.09 13.90 -3.94
N SER A 172 -0.52 12.74 -4.24
CA SER A 172 0.77 12.60 -4.90
C SER A 172 0.72 11.44 -5.89
N ILE A 173 1.06 11.72 -7.13
CA ILE A 173 1.23 10.71 -8.18
C ILE A 173 2.71 10.69 -8.54
N PRO A 174 3.45 9.64 -8.18
CA PRO A 174 4.85 9.55 -8.55
C PRO A 174 4.99 9.35 -10.06
N ILE A 175 5.81 10.16 -10.71
CA ILE A 175 6.08 10.10 -12.16
C ILE A 175 6.59 8.71 -12.57
N SER A 176 7.33 8.04 -11.69
CA SER A 176 7.80 6.66 -11.88
C SER A 176 6.66 5.66 -12.14
N SER A 177 5.49 5.84 -11.51
CA SER A 177 4.34 4.96 -11.72
C SER A 177 3.77 5.08 -13.13
N ILE A 178 3.81 6.28 -13.73
CA ILE A 178 3.37 6.51 -15.11
C ILE A 178 4.30 5.80 -16.09
N PHE A 179 5.62 5.96 -15.93
CA PHE A 179 6.60 5.28 -16.78
C PHE A 179 6.52 3.76 -16.65
N LEU A 180 6.33 3.26 -15.44
CA LEU A 180 6.20 1.83 -15.17
C LEU A 180 4.93 1.26 -15.81
N SER A 181 3.81 1.98 -15.72
CA SER A 181 2.54 1.60 -16.36
C SER A 181 2.65 1.54 -17.89
N LEU A 182 3.27 2.56 -18.51
CA LEU A 182 3.50 2.56 -19.96
C LEU A 182 4.51 1.48 -20.41
N GLY A 183 5.49 1.17 -19.57
CA GLY A 183 6.49 0.14 -19.88
C GLY A 183 5.93 -1.28 -19.82
N PHE A 184 4.87 -1.52 -19.04
CA PHE A 184 4.17 -2.80 -18.97
C PHE A 184 3.02 -2.92 -19.98
N SER A 185 2.55 -1.83 -20.53
CA SER A 185 1.51 -1.79 -21.55
C SER A 185 2.06 -2.11 -22.94
#